data_8799a0f8357a73ee3c372e6135d41d5d
#
_entry.id   8799a0f8357a73ee3c372e6135d41d5d
#
_cell.length_a   1.000
_cell.length_b   1.000
_cell.length_c   1.000
_cell.angle_alpha   90.00
_cell.angle_beta   90.00
_cell.angle_gamma   90.00
#
_symmetry.space_group_name_H-M   'P 1'
#
loop_
_entity.id
_entity.type
_entity.pdbx_description
1 polymer ?
#
loop_
_entity_poly.entity_id
_entity_poly.type
_entity_poly.pdbx_seq_one_letter_code
_entity_poly.pdbx_strand_id
1 'polypeptide(L)'
;PEMSRGLGDVYKRQPQQNPQKPGYRSSAPQVQRRVTRAEQLRIRRRKAIIGVLCVLAVLVVGIVLSINLLFKVTDFRVENADRTTPANTGIYTEQQLIDATGIQVGDNLYGFSTKEKSDQLLAQMPYLDVAVVTRQAPGTVIIRVQPAVERFKMEYSGSWLVLSEQLKVLRVEPTEPDNLVQLDALLPEGAATTPGSFLTLDAPSEPTALATAMPSGTATPENADEADTAQETPNEVLNELLGELDQYGLLDGTTVLTMQNMTELSFLYQGRVSVQLGTANNLDYKIRFAAYIILDTGGDGLASSDRGTLDVSDQQTDGTIQPRFLPAENPVATPEPTPEPPAEDTTDAAADAAADGADLTADAPQDDTQSQE
;
A
#
# COMPACT_ATOMS: atom_id res chain seq x y z
N PRO A 1 39.71 65.73 87.16
CA PRO A 1 40.03 64.87 88.26
C PRO A 1 38.80 64.08 88.70
N GLU A 2 39.00 62.88 88.67
CA GLU A 2 39.12 62.04 89.84
C GLU A 2 37.85 61.53 90.47
N MET A 3 37.79 60.22 90.44
CA MET A 3 37.67 59.34 91.65
C MET A 3 36.24 59.23 92.17
N SER A 4 35.77 58.20 92.66
CA SER A 4 36.36 56.95 93.18
C SER A 4 35.23 56.03 93.63
N ARG A 5 35.33 54.78 93.49
CA ARG A 5 35.07 53.66 94.40
C ARG A 5 33.80 53.61 95.25
N GLY A 6 33.30 52.43 95.32
CA GLY A 6 32.76 51.82 96.52
C GLY A 6 31.84 50.67 96.28
N LEU A 7 32.35 49.55 96.33
CA LEU A 7 32.14 48.23 96.93
C LEU A 7 31.06 48.16 98.02
N GLY A 8 30.44 47.00 98.07
CA GLY A 8 29.80 46.48 99.29
C GLY A 8 28.42 45.94 99.04
N ASP A 9 28.20 44.79 99.07
CA ASP A 9 28.24 43.52 99.76
C ASP A 9 26.84 42.90 99.80
N VAL A 10 26.78 41.79 99.28
CA VAL A 10 26.41 40.50 99.86
C VAL A 10 25.44 40.61 101.04
N TYR A 11 24.29 40.02 100.89
CA TYR A 11 23.79 39.06 101.87
C TYR A 11 22.68 38.16 101.32
N LYS A 12 22.93 36.85 101.36
CA LYS A 12 22.05 35.70 101.34
C LYS A 12 20.84 35.83 102.22
N ARG A 13 19.72 35.37 101.83
CA ARG A 13 18.86 34.52 102.67
C ARG A 13 17.92 33.67 101.79
N GLN A 14 18.06 32.42 101.86
CA GLN A 14 17.11 31.31 101.60
C GLN A 14 16.29 31.08 102.85
N PRO A 15 15.30 30.17 102.84
CA PRO A 15 14.10 29.97 102.05
C PRO A 15 12.87 29.93 102.95
N GLN A 16 11.68 30.05 102.48
CA GLN A 16 10.53 29.48 103.15
C GLN A 16 9.64 28.74 102.17
N GLN A 17 9.55 27.47 102.42
CA GLN A 17 8.51 26.55 101.89
C GLN A 17 7.17 26.97 102.50
N ASN A 18 6.11 26.96 101.72
CA ASN A 18 4.86 26.29 101.94
C ASN A 18 3.67 26.94 101.24
N PRO A 19 2.52 26.33 101.10
CA PRO A 19 2.17 25.02 100.65
C PRO A 19 1.25 25.05 99.39
N GLN A 20 1.05 23.93 98.88
CA GLN A 20 0.18 23.55 97.74
C GLN A 20 -1.20 24.16 97.77
N LYS A 21 -1.63 24.80 96.67
CA LYS A 21 -3.02 24.99 96.31
C LYS A 21 -3.25 24.32 94.88
N PRO A 22 -4.40 23.70 94.67
CA PRO A 22 -4.61 22.79 93.56
C PRO A 22 -4.87 23.53 92.25
N GLY A 23 -4.25 23.00 91.21
CA GLY A 23 -4.67 22.91 89.85
C GLY A 23 -5.38 24.09 89.17
N TYR A 24 -4.61 25.03 88.65
CA TYR A 24 -5.04 25.73 87.44
C TYR A 24 -4.19 25.23 86.30
N ARG A 25 -4.83 24.41 85.38
CA ARG A 25 -4.27 24.15 84.09
C ARG A 25 -4.10 25.52 83.39
N SER A 26 -2.90 25.99 83.32
CA SER A 26 -2.50 27.09 82.48
C SER A 26 -2.61 26.58 81.01
N SER A 27 -3.70 26.94 80.36
CA SER A 27 -3.78 26.86 78.91
C SER A 27 -2.67 27.73 78.36
N ALA A 28 -1.64 27.10 77.82
CA ALA A 28 -0.59 27.85 77.11
C ALA A 28 -1.28 28.77 76.07
N PRO A 29 -0.90 30.01 75.97
CA PRO A 29 -1.47 30.92 75.01
C PRO A 29 -1.13 30.34 73.64
N GLN A 30 -2.15 29.90 72.92
CA GLN A 30 -2.00 29.57 71.48
C GLN A 30 -1.48 30.86 70.82
N VAL A 31 -0.22 30.82 70.40
CA VAL A 31 0.37 31.86 69.59
C VAL A 31 -0.37 31.85 68.28
N GLN A 32 -1.39 32.66 68.16
CA GLN A 32 -2.03 32.92 66.88
C GLN A 32 -0.96 33.57 66.01
N ARG A 33 -0.36 32.74 65.11
CA ARG A 33 0.51 33.20 64.01
C ARG A 33 -0.25 34.27 63.24
N ARG A 34 0.10 35.53 63.43
CA ARG A 34 -0.41 36.64 62.63
C ARG A 34 0.12 36.45 61.22
N VAL A 35 -0.76 35.90 60.34
CA VAL A 35 -0.49 35.68 58.89
C VAL A 35 -0.19 37.07 58.32
N THR A 36 0.99 37.23 57.78
CA THR A 36 1.41 38.48 57.14
C THR A 36 0.53 38.79 55.91
N ARG A 37 0.35 40.11 55.63
CA ARG A 37 -0.45 40.56 54.47
C ARG A 37 -0.03 39.82 53.14
N ALA A 38 1.25 39.52 52.97
CA ALA A 38 1.78 38.80 51.85
C ALA A 38 1.33 37.33 51.81
N GLU A 39 1.25 36.67 52.97
CA GLU A 39 0.73 35.30 53.09
C GLU A 39 -0.77 35.24 52.83
N GLN A 40 -1.54 36.21 53.30
CA GLN A 40 -2.98 36.33 53.03
C GLN A 40 -3.25 36.50 51.52
N LEU A 41 -2.44 37.31 50.82
CA LEU A 41 -2.54 37.49 49.39
C LEU A 41 -2.19 36.20 48.62
N ARG A 42 -1.17 35.44 49.04
CA ARG A 42 -0.82 34.15 48.47
C ARG A 42 -1.92 33.12 48.70
N ILE A 43 -2.50 33.07 49.88
CA ILE A 43 -3.63 32.16 50.17
C ILE A 43 -4.86 32.52 49.35
N ARG A 44 -5.20 33.82 49.23
CA ARG A 44 -6.31 34.27 48.37
C ARG A 44 -6.08 33.95 46.92
N ARG A 45 -4.86 34.17 46.38
CA ARG A 45 -4.50 33.80 45.02
C ARG A 45 -4.59 32.27 44.78
N ARG A 46 -4.08 31.45 45.73
CA ARG A 46 -4.21 30.00 45.66
C ARG A 46 -5.66 29.54 45.66
N LYS A 47 -6.50 30.09 46.57
CA LYS A 47 -7.95 29.78 46.58
C LYS A 47 -8.66 30.24 45.32
N ALA A 48 -8.31 31.38 44.76
CA ALA A 48 -8.85 31.84 43.49
C ALA A 48 -8.43 30.93 42.31
N ILE A 49 -7.15 30.51 42.25
CA ILE A 49 -6.66 29.58 41.26
C ILE A 49 -7.37 28.22 41.39
N ILE A 50 -7.51 27.69 42.61
CA ILE A 50 -8.23 26.44 42.85
C ILE A 50 -9.71 26.60 42.44
N GLY A 51 -10.36 27.73 42.75
CA GLY A 51 -11.72 28.01 42.33
C GLY A 51 -11.88 28.02 40.81
N VAL A 52 -10.97 28.70 40.09
CA VAL A 52 -10.95 28.71 38.61
C VAL A 52 -10.73 27.31 38.07
N LEU A 53 -9.79 26.54 38.66
CA LEU A 53 -9.50 25.17 38.26
C LEU A 53 -10.70 24.23 38.45
N CYS A 54 -11.43 24.37 39.56
CA CYS A 54 -12.67 23.63 39.82
C CYS A 54 -13.77 23.97 38.80
N VAL A 55 -13.97 25.26 38.48
CA VAL A 55 -14.93 25.69 37.47
C VAL A 55 -14.55 25.11 36.11
N LEU A 56 -13.26 25.18 35.74
CA LEU A 56 -12.76 24.61 34.52
C LEU A 56 -12.97 23.07 34.47
N ALA A 57 -12.70 22.37 35.57
CA ALA A 57 -12.93 20.93 35.70
C ALA A 57 -14.41 20.56 35.49
N VAL A 58 -15.33 21.29 36.12
CA VAL A 58 -16.78 21.09 35.95
C VAL A 58 -17.21 21.34 34.52
N LEU A 59 -16.65 22.37 33.87
CA LEU A 59 -16.93 22.70 32.49
C LEU A 59 -16.43 21.59 31.56
N VAL A 60 -15.20 21.08 31.76
CA VAL A 60 -14.65 19.95 31.01
C VAL A 60 -15.50 18.68 31.18
N VAL A 61 -15.87 18.34 32.41
CA VAL A 61 -16.75 17.20 32.69
C VAL A 61 -18.11 17.40 32.02
N GLY A 62 -18.69 18.57 32.04
CA GLY A 62 -19.95 18.90 31.36
C GLY A 62 -19.85 18.73 29.84
N ILE A 63 -18.75 19.18 29.22
CA ILE A 63 -18.49 18.98 27.79
C ILE A 63 -18.34 17.50 27.45
N VAL A 64 -17.55 16.75 28.22
CA VAL A 64 -17.34 15.31 28.01
C VAL A 64 -18.66 14.55 28.14
N LEU A 65 -19.48 14.84 29.13
CA LEU A 65 -20.81 14.24 29.29
C LEU A 65 -21.73 14.62 28.11
N SER A 66 -21.73 15.86 27.67
CA SER A 66 -22.51 16.31 26.52
C SER A 66 -22.10 15.53 25.25
N ILE A 67 -20.81 15.41 24.97
CA ILE A 67 -20.32 14.66 23.81
C ILE A 67 -20.77 13.20 23.88
N ASN A 68 -20.67 12.56 25.05
CA ASN A 68 -21.05 11.16 25.22
C ASN A 68 -22.56 10.90 25.12
N LEU A 69 -23.40 11.88 25.47
CA LEU A 69 -24.85 11.72 25.44
C LEU A 69 -25.47 12.14 24.10
N LEU A 70 -24.97 13.24 23.51
CA LEU A 70 -25.59 13.82 22.32
C LEU A 70 -25.07 13.24 21.01
N PHE A 71 -23.79 12.81 20.97
CA PHE A 71 -23.15 12.34 19.75
C PHE A 71 -23.04 10.81 19.74
N LYS A 72 -24.17 10.15 19.59
CA LYS A 72 -24.26 8.69 19.42
C LYS A 72 -24.49 8.35 17.97
N VAL A 73 -23.92 7.24 17.52
CA VAL A 73 -24.18 6.68 16.21
C VAL A 73 -25.66 6.29 16.12
N THR A 74 -26.36 6.91 15.19
CA THR A 74 -27.79 6.65 14.92
C THR A 74 -28.01 6.03 13.56
N ASP A 75 -27.13 6.33 12.61
CA ASP A 75 -27.31 5.94 11.21
C ASP A 75 -25.95 5.66 10.54
N PHE A 76 -25.98 4.80 9.53
CA PHE A 76 -24.86 4.51 8.65
C PHE A 76 -25.22 4.85 7.22
N ARG A 77 -24.24 5.38 6.48
CA ARG A 77 -24.37 5.66 5.06
C ARG A 77 -23.16 5.11 4.33
N VAL A 78 -23.40 4.32 3.30
CA VAL A 78 -22.36 3.83 2.39
C VAL A 78 -22.42 4.65 1.11
N GLU A 79 -21.29 5.17 0.69
CA GLU A 79 -21.15 6.03 -0.50
C GLU A 79 -19.93 5.53 -1.31
N ASN A 80 -19.91 5.82 -2.61
CA ASN A 80 -18.70 5.65 -3.42
C ASN A 80 -17.60 6.63 -2.97
N ALA A 81 -16.34 6.35 -3.32
CA ALA A 81 -15.21 7.24 -3.04
C ALA A 81 -15.42 8.66 -3.58
N ASP A 82 -16.12 8.81 -4.72
CA ASP A 82 -16.52 10.06 -5.35
C ASP A 82 -17.79 10.71 -4.74
N ARG A 83 -18.32 10.14 -3.65
CA ARG A 83 -19.53 10.55 -2.93
C ARG A 83 -20.85 10.36 -3.70
N THR A 84 -20.85 9.56 -4.74
CA THR A 84 -22.08 9.17 -5.44
C THR A 84 -22.81 8.05 -4.68
N THR A 85 -24.13 7.96 -4.89
CA THR A 85 -24.99 6.92 -4.36
C THR A 85 -25.94 6.42 -5.45
N PRO A 86 -26.33 5.13 -5.48
CA PRO A 86 -25.95 4.05 -4.53
C PRO A 86 -24.46 3.67 -4.61
N ALA A 87 -23.93 3.16 -3.51
CA ALA A 87 -22.55 2.72 -3.45
C ALA A 87 -22.33 1.47 -4.30
N ASN A 88 -21.25 1.47 -5.09
CA ASN A 88 -20.73 0.25 -5.69
C ASN A 88 -19.82 -0.42 -4.67
N THR A 89 -20.31 -1.48 -4.04
CA THR A 89 -19.60 -2.23 -3.00
C THR A 89 -18.88 -3.47 -3.52
N GLY A 90 -18.92 -3.69 -4.85
CA GLY A 90 -18.31 -4.84 -5.48
C GLY A 90 -19.02 -6.14 -5.06
N ILE A 91 -18.24 -7.08 -4.52
CA ILE A 91 -18.75 -8.39 -4.05
C ILE A 91 -19.38 -8.34 -2.66
N TYR A 92 -19.24 -7.23 -1.94
CA TYR A 92 -19.74 -7.09 -0.57
C TYR A 92 -21.11 -6.41 -0.53
N THR A 93 -21.86 -6.65 0.52
CA THR A 93 -23.10 -5.92 0.80
C THR A 93 -22.80 -4.73 1.73
N GLU A 94 -23.65 -3.69 1.68
CA GLU A 94 -23.53 -2.55 2.60
C GLU A 94 -23.53 -2.99 4.06
N GLN A 95 -24.36 -3.98 4.40
CA GLN A 95 -24.43 -4.51 5.76
C GLN A 95 -23.12 -5.18 6.20
N GLN A 96 -22.47 -5.94 5.30
CA GLN A 96 -21.15 -6.54 5.60
C GLN A 96 -20.09 -5.47 5.84
N LEU A 97 -20.13 -4.37 5.10
CA LEU A 97 -19.23 -3.23 5.30
C LEU A 97 -19.43 -2.59 6.68
N ILE A 98 -20.71 -2.36 7.05
CA ILE A 98 -21.05 -1.80 8.37
C ILE A 98 -20.57 -2.73 9.48
N ASP A 99 -20.90 -4.02 9.38
CA ASP A 99 -20.54 -5.02 10.39
C ASP A 99 -19.02 -5.16 10.56
N ALA A 100 -18.26 -5.09 9.46
CA ALA A 100 -16.80 -5.16 9.48
C ALA A 100 -16.14 -3.96 10.17
N THR A 101 -16.81 -2.79 10.23
CA THR A 101 -16.30 -1.67 11.05
C THR A 101 -16.33 -1.98 12.54
N GLY A 102 -17.22 -2.88 12.97
CA GLY A 102 -17.49 -3.18 14.38
C GLY A 102 -18.10 -1.99 15.14
N ILE A 103 -18.60 -0.97 14.44
CA ILE A 103 -19.29 0.17 15.05
C ILE A 103 -20.78 -0.18 15.15
N GLN A 104 -21.39 0.08 16.31
CA GLN A 104 -22.80 -0.21 16.53
C GLN A 104 -23.64 1.05 16.71
N VAL A 105 -24.93 0.94 16.39
CA VAL A 105 -25.90 2.00 16.71
C VAL A 105 -25.94 2.20 18.24
N GLY A 106 -25.75 3.44 18.68
CA GLY A 106 -25.67 3.78 20.11
C GLY A 106 -24.25 4.03 20.61
N ASP A 107 -23.22 3.64 19.86
CA ASP A 107 -21.83 3.95 20.20
C ASP A 107 -21.57 5.46 20.19
N ASN A 108 -20.53 5.88 20.90
CA ASN A 108 -20.12 7.27 20.85
C ASN A 108 -19.45 7.58 19.50
N LEU A 109 -20.00 8.56 18.76
CA LEU A 109 -19.49 8.97 17.45
C LEU A 109 -18.01 9.36 17.47
N TYR A 110 -17.52 9.89 18.59
CA TYR A 110 -16.12 10.28 18.80
C TYR A 110 -15.30 9.26 19.59
N GLY A 111 -15.89 8.10 19.95
CA GLY A 111 -15.27 7.07 20.77
C GLY A 111 -14.34 6.13 20.02
N PHE A 112 -14.28 6.18 18.70
CA PHE A 112 -13.44 5.31 17.86
C PHE A 112 -12.53 6.12 16.94
N SER A 113 -11.44 5.51 16.50
CA SER A 113 -10.54 6.10 15.50
C SER A 113 -11.05 5.78 14.10
N THR A 114 -11.35 6.81 13.29
CA THR A 114 -11.80 6.62 11.91
C THR A 114 -10.72 5.98 11.05
N LYS A 115 -9.45 6.36 11.28
CA LYS A 115 -8.32 5.78 10.56
C LYS A 115 -8.20 4.27 10.84
N GLU A 116 -8.21 3.86 12.12
CA GLU A 116 -8.14 2.44 12.48
C GLU A 116 -9.30 1.63 11.88
N LYS A 117 -10.52 2.20 11.83
CA LYS A 117 -11.67 1.54 11.22
C LYS A 117 -11.56 1.44 9.71
N SER A 118 -10.97 2.43 9.05
CA SER A 118 -10.65 2.38 7.62
C SER A 118 -9.59 1.32 7.32
N ASP A 119 -8.51 1.31 8.09
CA ASP A 119 -7.42 0.33 7.94
C ASP A 119 -7.94 -1.11 8.23
N GLN A 120 -8.82 -1.26 9.23
CA GLN A 120 -9.48 -2.53 9.55
C GLN A 120 -10.34 -3.04 8.39
N LEU A 121 -11.15 -2.18 7.77
CA LEU A 121 -11.96 -2.53 6.60
C LEU A 121 -11.08 -2.99 5.43
N LEU A 122 -10.03 -2.23 5.11
CA LEU A 122 -9.11 -2.58 4.03
C LEU A 122 -8.42 -3.92 4.26
N ALA A 123 -8.04 -4.23 5.50
CA ALA A 123 -7.39 -5.49 5.84
C ALA A 123 -8.36 -6.69 5.81
N GLN A 124 -9.60 -6.51 6.27
CA GLN A 124 -10.59 -7.59 6.34
C GLN A 124 -11.33 -7.83 5.02
N MET A 125 -11.37 -6.84 4.15
CA MET A 125 -12.07 -6.88 2.87
C MET A 125 -11.10 -6.66 1.71
N PRO A 126 -10.49 -7.74 1.19
CA PRO A 126 -9.49 -7.63 0.13
C PRO A 126 -10.02 -6.92 -1.12
N TYR A 127 -11.27 -7.17 -1.53
CA TYR A 127 -11.85 -6.58 -2.75
C TYR A 127 -12.36 -5.14 -2.56
N LEU A 128 -11.71 -4.37 -1.67
CA LEU A 128 -11.85 -2.92 -1.57
C LEU A 128 -10.49 -2.26 -1.75
N ASP A 129 -10.34 -1.39 -2.72
CA ASP A 129 -9.12 -0.58 -2.90
C ASP A 129 -9.13 0.64 -2.00
N VAL A 130 -10.28 1.25 -1.81
CA VAL A 130 -10.46 2.38 -0.92
C VAL A 130 -11.57 2.09 0.09
N ALA A 131 -11.28 2.36 1.36
CA ALA A 131 -12.26 2.37 2.42
C ALA A 131 -11.95 3.53 3.38
N VAL A 132 -12.84 4.51 3.48
CA VAL A 132 -12.67 5.68 4.32
C VAL A 132 -13.88 5.84 5.22
N VAL A 133 -13.67 5.68 6.52
CA VAL A 133 -14.70 5.92 7.54
C VAL A 133 -14.62 7.37 7.98
N THR A 134 -15.74 8.10 7.88
CA THR A 134 -15.86 9.48 8.32
C THR A 134 -17.06 9.67 9.24
N ARG A 135 -17.03 10.73 10.03
CA ARG A 135 -18.10 11.08 10.97
C ARG A 135 -18.86 12.28 10.45
N GLN A 136 -20.17 12.21 10.50
CA GLN A 136 -21.06 13.34 10.22
C GLN A 136 -21.94 13.58 11.45
N ALA A 137 -21.73 14.72 12.12
CA ALA A 137 -22.58 15.11 13.23
C ALA A 137 -24.05 15.31 12.77
N PRO A 138 -25.05 14.99 13.57
CA PRO A 138 -24.94 14.64 15.00
C PRO A 138 -24.67 13.16 15.29
N GLY A 139 -24.91 12.21 14.36
CA GLY A 139 -24.84 10.78 14.69
C GLY A 139 -24.67 9.84 13.49
N THR A 140 -24.23 10.32 12.32
CA THR A 140 -24.07 9.49 11.13
C THR A 140 -22.61 9.08 10.94
N VAL A 141 -22.40 7.81 10.65
CA VAL A 141 -21.12 7.28 10.16
C VAL A 141 -21.22 7.08 8.66
N ILE A 142 -20.30 7.70 7.92
CA ILE A 142 -20.22 7.56 6.47
C ILE A 142 -19.04 6.67 6.13
N ILE A 143 -19.31 5.61 5.38
CA ILE A 143 -18.31 4.66 4.87
C ILE A 143 -18.20 4.89 3.37
N ARG A 144 -17.07 5.43 2.91
CA ARG A 144 -16.79 5.58 1.48
C ARG A 144 -15.93 4.44 1.02
N VAL A 145 -16.34 3.82 -0.07
CA VAL A 145 -15.68 2.63 -0.62
C VAL A 145 -15.46 2.75 -2.11
N GLN A 146 -14.41 2.07 -2.56
CA GLN A 146 -14.16 1.79 -3.97
C GLN A 146 -13.81 0.31 -4.08
N PRO A 147 -14.55 -0.47 -4.89
CA PRO A 147 -14.24 -1.88 -5.06
C PRO A 147 -12.92 -2.05 -5.80
N ALA A 148 -12.17 -3.07 -5.41
CA ALA A 148 -10.97 -3.52 -6.09
C ALA A 148 -11.35 -4.42 -7.26
N VAL A 149 -10.68 -4.25 -8.39
CA VAL A 149 -10.83 -5.07 -9.58
C VAL A 149 -9.52 -5.84 -9.78
N GLU A 150 -9.62 -7.13 -10.10
CA GLU A 150 -8.46 -7.95 -10.43
C GLU A 150 -7.80 -7.40 -11.70
N ARG A 151 -6.53 -7.05 -11.62
CA ARG A 151 -5.80 -6.48 -12.75
C ARG A 151 -4.51 -7.23 -13.04
N PHE A 152 -3.75 -7.56 -12.01
CA PHE A 152 -2.43 -8.19 -12.14
C PHE A 152 -2.40 -9.57 -11.52
N LYS A 153 -1.50 -10.39 -12.04
CA LYS A 153 -1.01 -11.62 -11.44
C LYS A 153 0.50 -11.52 -11.25
N MET A 154 0.99 -12.01 -10.13
CA MET A 154 2.42 -12.07 -9.83
C MET A 154 2.75 -13.43 -9.23
N GLU A 155 3.81 -14.07 -9.72
CA GLU A 155 4.31 -15.29 -9.11
C GLU A 155 5.17 -14.95 -7.88
N TYR A 156 4.86 -15.55 -6.76
CA TYR A 156 5.63 -15.39 -5.53
C TYR A 156 5.67 -16.69 -4.73
N SER A 157 6.88 -17.20 -4.45
CA SER A 157 7.10 -18.42 -3.64
C SER A 157 6.31 -19.65 -4.11
N GLY A 158 6.14 -19.80 -5.44
CA GLY A 158 5.42 -20.94 -6.03
C GLY A 158 3.89 -20.86 -5.93
N SER A 159 3.36 -19.68 -5.66
CA SER A 159 1.94 -19.35 -5.68
C SER A 159 1.72 -18.08 -6.50
N TRP A 160 0.49 -17.89 -6.96
CA TRP A 160 0.12 -16.72 -7.72
C TRP A 160 -0.67 -15.74 -6.84
N LEU A 161 -0.19 -14.51 -6.77
CA LEU A 161 -0.88 -13.39 -6.15
C LEU A 161 -1.75 -12.73 -7.20
N VAL A 162 -3.03 -12.57 -6.92
CA VAL A 162 -3.94 -11.75 -7.73
C VAL A 162 -4.04 -10.38 -7.05
N LEU A 163 -3.75 -9.34 -7.83
CA LEU A 163 -3.61 -7.98 -7.33
C LEU A 163 -4.60 -7.05 -8.00
N SER A 164 -5.01 -6.02 -7.27
CA SER A 164 -5.74 -4.89 -7.83
C SER A 164 -4.78 -3.91 -8.53
N GLU A 165 -5.33 -2.89 -9.17
CA GLU A 165 -4.57 -1.78 -9.77
C GLU A 165 -3.71 -1.02 -8.74
N GLN A 166 -4.17 -0.97 -7.47
CA GLN A 166 -3.44 -0.37 -6.35
C GLN A 166 -2.41 -1.32 -5.71
N LEU A 167 -2.09 -2.45 -6.35
CA LEU A 167 -1.21 -3.50 -5.83
C LEU A 167 -1.68 -4.12 -4.51
N LYS A 168 -2.98 -4.14 -4.27
CA LYS A 168 -3.54 -4.84 -3.13
C LYS A 168 -3.70 -6.31 -3.45
N VAL A 169 -3.28 -7.20 -2.55
CA VAL A 169 -3.46 -8.64 -2.68
C VAL A 169 -4.94 -8.97 -2.45
N LEU A 170 -5.62 -9.43 -3.50
CA LEU A 170 -7.04 -9.80 -3.46
C LEU A 170 -7.21 -11.25 -3.03
N ARG A 171 -6.43 -12.13 -3.65
CA ARG A 171 -6.42 -13.58 -3.37
C ARG A 171 -5.08 -14.20 -3.73
N VAL A 172 -4.83 -15.39 -3.22
CA VAL A 172 -3.62 -16.18 -3.51
C VAL A 172 -4.06 -17.54 -4.04
N GLU A 173 -3.50 -17.96 -5.16
CA GLU A 173 -3.85 -19.21 -5.83
C GLU A 173 -2.61 -20.06 -6.11
N PRO A 174 -2.76 -21.41 -6.11
CA PRO A 174 -1.66 -22.32 -6.46
C PRO A 174 -1.45 -22.43 -7.97
N THR A 175 -2.43 -22.04 -8.77
CA THR A 175 -2.41 -22.13 -10.25
C THR A 175 -2.46 -20.75 -10.85
N GLU A 176 -1.84 -20.60 -12.01
CA GLU A 176 -1.83 -19.34 -12.73
C GLU A 176 -3.24 -18.90 -13.13
N PRO A 177 -3.68 -17.68 -12.73
CA PRO A 177 -4.96 -17.14 -13.14
C PRO A 177 -4.91 -16.64 -14.59
N ASP A 178 -6.01 -16.85 -15.33
CA ASP A 178 -6.15 -16.41 -16.72
C ASP A 178 -6.56 -14.92 -16.81
N ASN A 179 -6.32 -14.32 -17.97
CA ASN A 179 -6.81 -12.99 -18.38
C ASN A 179 -6.37 -11.81 -17.46
N LEU A 180 -5.27 -11.97 -16.75
CA LEU A 180 -4.66 -10.90 -15.97
C LEU A 180 -3.29 -10.53 -16.52
N VAL A 181 -2.90 -9.27 -16.35
CA VAL A 181 -1.58 -8.80 -16.72
C VAL A 181 -0.55 -9.39 -15.77
N GLN A 182 0.46 -10.05 -16.27
CA GLN A 182 1.54 -10.54 -15.45
C GLN A 182 2.45 -9.38 -15.04
N LEU A 183 2.62 -9.19 -13.74
CA LEU A 183 3.57 -8.24 -13.18
C LEU A 183 4.84 -8.98 -12.78
N ASP A 184 5.94 -8.67 -13.46
CA ASP A 184 7.28 -9.18 -13.13
C ASP A 184 8.09 -8.07 -12.44
N ALA A 185 8.01 -8.05 -11.12
CA ALA A 185 8.65 -7.07 -10.26
C ALA A 185 9.20 -7.73 -9.00
N LEU A 186 10.15 -7.06 -8.35
CA LEU A 186 10.75 -7.55 -7.11
C LEU A 186 9.93 -7.11 -5.90
N LEU A 187 9.85 -7.99 -4.91
CA LEU A 187 9.28 -7.69 -3.61
C LEU A 187 10.40 -7.68 -2.55
N PRO A 188 10.37 -6.76 -1.59
CA PRO A 188 11.32 -6.76 -0.48
C PRO A 188 11.19 -8.03 0.38
N GLU A 189 12.26 -8.41 1.05
CA GLU A 189 12.22 -9.53 1.99
C GLU A 189 11.17 -9.28 3.08
N GLY A 190 10.25 -10.23 3.23
CA GLY A 190 9.18 -10.14 4.22
C GLY A 190 7.98 -9.30 3.80
N ALA A 191 7.81 -9.04 2.50
CA ALA A 191 6.60 -8.40 1.99
C ALA A 191 5.33 -9.12 2.46
N ALA A 192 4.33 -8.33 2.87
CA ALA A 192 3.05 -8.87 3.30
C ALA A 192 2.23 -9.31 2.07
N THR A 193 2.17 -10.61 1.82
CA THR A 193 1.47 -11.21 0.66
C THR A 193 0.12 -11.82 1.03
N THR A 194 -0.42 -11.49 2.20
CA THR A 194 -1.73 -11.97 2.64
C THR A 194 -2.85 -11.16 1.97
N PRO A 195 -4.01 -11.80 1.66
CA PRO A 195 -5.16 -11.06 1.14
C PRO A 195 -5.53 -9.87 2.03
N GLY A 196 -5.73 -8.70 1.41
CA GLY A 196 -6.01 -7.43 2.09
C GLY A 196 -4.79 -6.55 2.34
N SER A 197 -3.55 -7.06 2.17
CA SER A 197 -2.33 -6.25 2.26
C SER A 197 -2.03 -5.53 0.94
N PHE A 198 -1.40 -4.36 1.04
CA PHE A 198 -0.84 -3.65 -0.11
C PHE A 198 0.62 -4.04 -0.29
N LEU A 199 1.01 -4.32 -1.53
CA LEU A 199 2.40 -4.61 -1.85
C LEU A 199 3.18 -3.31 -2.07
N THR A 200 4.39 -3.31 -1.54
CA THR A 200 5.40 -2.31 -1.87
C THR A 200 6.45 -3.02 -2.72
N LEU A 201 6.68 -2.54 -3.91
CA LEU A 201 7.69 -3.10 -4.80
C LEU A 201 9.09 -2.70 -4.35
N ASP A 202 10.05 -3.57 -4.59
CA ASP A 202 11.46 -3.28 -4.47
C ASP A 202 12.05 -3.13 -5.88
N ALA A 203 12.73 -2.04 -6.11
CA ALA A 203 13.44 -1.82 -7.35
C ALA A 203 14.81 -1.25 -7.00
N PRO A 204 15.79 -2.11 -6.70
CA PRO A 204 17.12 -1.66 -6.34
C PRO A 204 17.70 -0.79 -7.46
N SER A 205 18.07 0.43 -7.12
CA SER A 205 18.91 1.24 -8.00
C SER A 205 20.24 0.51 -8.09
N GLU A 206 20.71 0.17 -9.28
CA GLU A 206 22.05 -0.37 -9.41
C GLU A 206 23.05 0.54 -8.67
N PRO A 207 23.94 -0.01 -7.82
CA PRO A 207 24.95 0.79 -7.20
C PRO A 207 25.79 1.39 -8.33
N THR A 208 25.68 2.69 -8.52
CA THR A 208 26.60 3.44 -9.41
C THR A 208 28.02 3.15 -8.93
N ALA A 209 28.67 2.18 -9.54
CA ALA A 209 30.05 1.86 -9.29
C ALA A 209 30.90 2.98 -9.85
N LEU A 210 30.98 4.11 -9.14
CA LEU A 210 32.08 5.08 -9.18
C LEU A 210 31.87 6.17 -8.12
N ALA A 211 31.84 5.79 -6.84
CA ALA A 211 32.21 6.70 -5.78
C ALA A 211 33.68 6.42 -5.45
N THR A 212 34.59 6.86 -6.30
CA THR A 212 36.02 6.96 -5.96
C THR A 212 36.15 7.89 -4.76
N ALA A 213 36.57 7.32 -3.65
CA ALA A 213 36.92 8.04 -2.44
C ALA A 213 37.83 9.22 -2.75
N MET A 214 37.38 10.43 -2.46
CA MET A 214 38.24 11.59 -2.28
C MET A 214 38.20 12.05 -0.81
N PRO A 215 39.36 12.45 -0.25
CA PRO A 215 39.49 12.63 1.18
C PRO A 215 38.89 13.96 1.67
N SER A 216 38.44 13.90 2.92
CA SER A 216 38.01 15.00 3.79
C SER A 216 38.63 16.36 3.48
N GLY A 217 37.77 17.30 3.12
CA GLY A 217 38.02 18.72 3.21
C GLY A 217 36.84 19.39 3.89
N THR A 218 37.11 19.92 5.08
CA THR A 218 36.23 20.75 5.89
C THR A 218 35.66 21.92 5.07
N ALA A 219 34.35 21.99 4.90
CA ALA A 219 33.68 23.20 4.45
C ALA A 219 32.35 23.37 5.19
N THR A 220 32.22 24.52 5.77
CA THR A 220 31.12 25.15 6.52
C THR A 220 29.81 25.13 5.69
N PRO A 221 28.64 24.89 6.34
CA PRO A 221 27.36 24.90 5.63
C PRO A 221 26.84 26.33 5.49
N GLU A 222 26.69 26.78 4.29
CA GLU A 222 25.90 27.99 4.00
C GLU A 222 25.09 27.74 2.71
N ASN A 223 23.76 27.75 2.90
CA ASN A 223 22.71 27.74 1.87
C ASN A 223 22.52 26.42 1.10
N ALA A 224 21.77 25.51 1.71
CA ALA A 224 21.05 24.47 1.01
C ALA A 224 19.63 24.99 0.73
N ASP A 225 19.38 25.50 -0.47
CA ASP A 225 18.09 25.29 -1.12
C ASP A 225 18.10 23.81 -1.51
N GLU A 226 17.60 22.97 -0.58
CA GLU A 226 17.25 21.59 -0.88
C GLU A 226 16.07 21.64 -1.86
N ALA A 227 16.37 21.56 -3.16
CA ALA A 227 15.43 20.96 -4.08
C ALA A 227 15.27 19.51 -3.61
N ASP A 228 14.18 19.25 -2.92
CA ASP A 228 13.67 17.93 -2.56
C ASP A 228 13.40 17.19 -3.88
N THR A 229 14.43 16.55 -4.44
CA THR A 229 14.25 15.51 -5.44
C THR A 229 13.77 14.30 -4.66
N ALA A 230 12.47 14.28 -4.36
CA ALA A 230 11.80 13.08 -3.89
C ALA A 230 12.13 11.99 -4.91
N GLN A 231 12.89 10.98 -4.49
CA GLN A 231 13.12 9.79 -5.30
C GLN A 231 11.76 9.13 -5.45
N GLU A 232 11.26 9.07 -6.67
CA GLU A 232 10.02 8.36 -6.98
C GLU A 232 10.10 6.92 -6.49
N THR A 233 9.09 6.50 -5.79
CA THR A 233 9.02 5.12 -5.31
C THR A 233 8.64 4.18 -6.46
N PRO A 234 9.06 2.91 -6.44
CA PRO A 234 8.69 1.94 -7.47
C PRO A 234 7.17 1.86 -7.71
N ASN A 235 6.37 1.98 -6.66
CA ASN A 235 4.91 1.98 -6.78
C ASN A 235 4.39 3.24 -7.50
N GLU A 236 5.00 4.41 -7.29
CA GLU A 236 4.63 5.64 -8.00
C GLU A 236 4.96 5.54 -9.48
N VAL A 237 6.14 5.04 -9.83
CA VAL A 237 6.54 4.79 -11.22
C VAL A 237 5.61 3.80 -11.91
N LEU A 238 5.21 2.73 -11.21
CA LEU A 238 4.26 1.77 -11.76
C LEU A 238 2.89 2.43 -12.02
N ASN A 239 2.40 3.24 -11.08
CA ASN A 239 1.12 3.95 -11.25
C ASN A 239 1.17 4.94 -12.41
N GLU A 240 2.28 5.67 -12.59
CA GLU A 240 2.50 6.55 -13.73
C GLU A 240 2.50 5.75 -15.03
N LEU A 241 3.28 4.66 -15.09
CA LEU A 241 3.35 3.77 -16.24
C LEU A 241 1.96 3.23 -16.64
N LEU A 242 1.16 2.79 -15.68
CA LEU A 242 -0.19 2.31 -15.93
C LEU A 242 -1.12 3.42 -16.43
N GLY A 243 -1.04 4.60 -15.84
CA GLY A 243 -1.80 5.77 -16.28
C GLY A 243 -1.50 6.14 -17.74
N GLU A 244 -0.22 6.14 -18.11
CA GLU A 244 0.19 6.43 -19.48
C GLU A 244 -0.21 5.32 -20.46
N LEU A 245 -0.08 4.04 -20.08
CA LEU A 245 -0.53 2.93 -20.91
C LEU A 245 -2.05 2.98 -21.15
N ASP A 246 -2.85 3.34 -20.15
CA ASP A 246 -4.30 3.50 -20.28
C ASP A 246 -4.64 4.71 -21.17
N GLN A 247 -4.01 5.85 -20.95
CA GLN A 247 -4.20 7.09 -21.72
C GLN A 247 -3.99 6.87 -23.21
N TYR A 248 -2.98 6.08 -23.57
CA TYR A 248 -2.63 5.80 -24.98
C TYR A 248 -3.25 4.51 -25.53
N GLY A 249 -4.12 3.82 -24.76
CA GLY A 249 -4.87 2.65 -25.19
C GLY A 249 -4.02 1.38 -25.37
N LEU A 250 -2.86 1.31 -24.72
CA LEU A 250 -1.99 0.12 -24.74
C LEU A 250 -2.27 -0.85 -23.59
N LEU A 251 -2.91 -0.37 -22.51
CA LEU A 251 -3.08 -1.15 -21.30
C LEU A 251 -3.87 -2.44 -21.52
N ASP A 252 -4.97 -2.40 -22.27
CA ASP A 252 -5.81 -3.57 -22.55
C ASP A 252 -5.11 -4.64 -23.41
N GLY A 253 -4.11 -4.24 -24.18
CA GLY A 253 -3.27 -5.15 -24.96
C GLY A 253 -2.02 -5.65 -24.24
N THR A 254 -1.70 -5.09 -23.08
CA THR A 254 -0.52 -5.46 -22.29
C THR A 254 -0.74 -6.80 -21.60
N THR A 255 0.18 -7.75 -21.81
CA THR A 255 0.11 -9.10 -21.24
C THR A 255 1.11 -9.31 -20.10
N VAL A 256 2.29 -8.71 -20.22
CA VAL A 256 3.34 -8.75 -19.19
C VAL A 256 3.88 -7.34 -18.97
N LEU A 257 4.11 -6.97 -17.75
CA LEU A 257 4.75 -5.72 -17.35
C LEU A 257 5.94 -6.08 -16.49
N THR A 258 7.13 -5.64 -16.88
CA THR A 258 8.39 -5.95 -16.20
C THR A 258 8.98 -4.70 -15.58
N MET A 259 9.22 -4.76 -14.27
CA MET A 259 9.88 -3.72 -13.48
C MET A 259 10.77 -4.37 -12.41
N GLN A 260 11.88 -4.94 -12.83
CA GLN A 260 12.85 -5.55 -11.90
C GLN A 260 13.81 -4.53 -11.29
N ASN A 261 13.98 -3.40 -11.96
CA ASN A 261 14.72 -2.24 -11.45
C ASN A 261 14.17 -0.95 -12.08
N MET A 262 14.60 0.20 -11.57
CA MET A 262 14.13 1.54 -12.02
C MET A 262 14.70 1.96 -13.37
N THR A 263 15.59 1.18 -13.97
CA THR A 263 16.30 1.52 -15.22
C THR A 263 15.93 0.61 -16.40
N GLU A 264 15.15 -0.47 -16.13
CA GLU A 264 14.80 -1.47 -17.14
C GLU A 264 13.29 -1.75 -17.14
N LEU A 265 12.51 -0.70 -17.40
CA LEU A 265 11.07 -0.83 -17.56
C LEU A 265 10.74 -1.39 -18.94
N SER A 266 9.85 -2.35 -19.00
CA SER A 266 9.38 -2.90 -20.28
C SER A 266 7.98 -3.49 -20.16
N PHE A 267 7.29 -3.63 -21.27
CA PHE A 267 6.01 -4.32 -21.32
C PHE A 267 5.88 -5.17 -22.61
N LEU A 268 5.10 -6.22 -22.54
CA LEU A 268 4.79 -7.10 -23.67
C LEU A 268 3.36 -6.83 -24.15
N TYR A 269 3.22 -6.36 -25.38
CA TYR A 269 1.94 -6.05 -25.99
C TYR A 269 1.42 -7.24 -26.82
N GLN A 270 0.20 -7.71 -26.53
CA GLN A 270 -0.48 -8.84 -27.18
C GLN A 270 0.38 -10.12 -27.30
N GLY A 271 1.34 -10.33 -26.39
CA GLY A 271 2.26 -11.45 -26.45
C GLY A 271 3.18 -11.44 -27.68
N ARG A 272 3.28 -10.34 -28.43
CA ARG A 272 4.00 -10.26 -29.72
C ARG A 272 5.10 -9.19 -29.79
N VAL A 273 4.90 -8.05 -29.20
CA VAL A 273 5.85 -6.93 -29.22
C VAL A 273 6.31 -6.61 -27.82
N SER A 274 7.60 -6.83 -27.53
CA SER A 274 8.23 -6.42 -26.30
C SER A 274 8.71 -4.97 -26.44
N VAL A 275 8.19 -4.08 -25.64
CA VAL A 275 8.55 -2.65 -25.65
C VAL A 275 9.51 -2.37 -24.53
N GLN A 276 10.71 -1.92 -24.84
CA GLN A 276 11.74 -1.50 -23.89
C GLN A 276 11.65 0.01 -23.66
N LEU A 277 11.26 0.39 -22.43
CA LEU A 277 11.13 1.80 -22.03
C LEU A 277 12.41 2.32 -21.37
N GLY A 278 13.24 1.41 -20.78
CA GLY A 278 14.42 1.77 -20.02
C GLY A 278 14.04 2.46 -18.70
N THR A 279 14.53 3.66 -18.45
CA THR A 279 14.26 4.43 -17.22
C THR A 279 12.85 5.04 -17.19
N ALA A 280 12.38 5.39 -15.98
CA ALA A 280 11.09 6.08 -15.77
C ALA A 280 11.03 7.51 -16.38
N ASN A 281 12.17 8.06 -16.81
CA ASN A 281 12.20 9.42 -17.36
C ASN A 281 11.37 9.54 -18.64
N ASN A 282 10.49 10.56 -18.70
CA ASN A 282 9.68 10.88 -19.87
C ASN A 282 8.77 9.72 -20.37
N LEU A 283 8.14 9.00 -19.44
CA LEU A 283 7.25 7.86 -19.75
C LEU A 283 6.14 8.26 -20.73
N ASP A 284 5.48 9.42 -20.53
CA ASP A 284 4.47 9.96 -21.46
C ASP A 284 4.97 9.95 -22.92
N TYR A 285 6.14 10.53 -23.16
CA TYR A 285 6.67 10.62 -24.51
C TYR A 285 7.03 9.25 -25.10
N LYS A 286 7.65 8.36 -24.32
CA LYS A 286 8.03 7.00 -24.73
C LYS A 286 6.81 6.15 -25.07
N ILE A 287 5.81 6.16 -24.18
CA ILE A 287 4.59 5.36 -24.34
C ILE A 287 3.74 5.89 -25.50
N ARG A 288 3.59 7.22 -25.61
CA ARG A 288 2.93 7.84 -26.75
C ARG A 288 3.56 7.43 -28.07
N PHE A 289 4.89 7.42 -28.10
CA PHE A 289 5.63 7.03 -29.31
C PHE A 289 5.45 5.54 -29.61
N ALA A 290 5.53 4.67 -28.59
CA ALA A 290 5.27 3.25 -28.74
C ALA A 290 3.83 2.99 -29.24
N ALA A 291 2.85 3.71 -28.69
CA ALA A 291 1.46 3.63 -29.12
C ALA A 291 1.28 4.02 -30.60
N TYR A 292 1.94 5.10 -31.05
CA TYR A 292 1.90 5.51 -32.44
C TYR A 292 2.38 4.41 -33.39
N ILE A 293 3.45 3.69 -33.01
CA ILE A 293 4.03 2.60 -33.82
C ILE A 293 3.19 1.32 -33.72
N ILE A 294 2.75 0.93 -32.53
CA ILE A 294 2.08 -0.34 -32.28
C ILE A 294 0.63 -0.33 -32.79
N LEU A 295 -0.08 0.79 -32.58
CA LEU A 295 -1.49 0.94 -32.98
C LEU A 295 -1.66 1.43 -34.41
N ASP A 296 -0.54 1.62 -35.13
CA ASP A 296 -0.50 2.05 -36.55
C ASP A 296 -1.35 3.30 -36.84
N THR A 297 -1.34 4.25 -35.94
CA THR A 297 -2.15 5.47 -36.05
C THR A 297 -1.77 6.36 -37.24
N GLY A 298 -0.59 6.15 -37.82
CA GLY A 298 -0.07 6.90 -38.96
C GLY A 298 -0.09 6.13 -40.29
N GLY A 299 -0.35 4.83 -40.27
CA GLY A 299 -0.28 3.94 -41.45
C GLY A 299 1.13 3.46 -41.82
N ASP A 300 2.13 3.79 -41.00
CA ASP A 300 3.52 3.37 -41.13
C ASP A 300 3.97 2.55 -39.90
N GLY A 301 3.02 2.03 -39.13
CA GLY A 301 3.26 1.28 -37.89
C GLY A 301 3.48 -0.21 -38.10
N LEU A 302 3.49 -0.95 -36.99
CA LEU A 302 3.67 -2.40 -37.00
C LEU A 302 2.37 -3.12 -37.43
N ALA A 303 2.49 -4.05 -38.36
CA ALA A 303 1.38 -4.91 -38.70
C ALA A 303 1.00 -5.83 -37.54
N SER A 304 -0.24 -6.31 -37.50
CA SER A 304 -0.73 -7.20 -36.45
C SER A 304 0.01 -8.55 -36.40
N SER A 305 0.69 -8.94 -37.50
CA SER A 305 1.52 -10.13 -37.59
C SER A 305 2.95 -9.94 -37.07
N ASP A 306 3.40 -8.70 -36.95
CA ASP A 306 4.79 -8.38 -36.59
C ASP A 306 5.09 -8.77 -35.13
N ARG A 307 6.23 -9.40 -34.94
CA ARG A 307 6.76 -9.84 -33.66
C ARG A 307 8.16 -9.33 -33.50
N GLY A 308 8.53 -8.93 -32.31
CA GLY A 308 9.87 -8.44 -32.06
C GLY A 308 9.98 -7.55 -30.85
N THR A 309 11.09 -6.82 -30.76
CA THR A 309 11.37 -5.87 -29.70
C THR A 309 11.37 -4.46 -30.26
N LEU A 310 10.56 -3.59 -29.69
CA LEU A 310 10.55 -2.16 -29.94
C LEU A 310 11.32 -1.45 -28.81
N ASP A 311 12.47 -0.91 -29.14
CA ASP A 311 13.27 -0.16 -28.18
C ASP A 311 13.00 1.34 -28.33
N VAL A 312 12.49 1.94 -27.25
CA VAL A 312 12.25 3.39 -27.12
C VAL A 312 13.00 3.96 -25.90
N SER A 313 13.96 3.22 -25.38
CA SER A 313 14.75 3.62 -24.21
C SER A 313 15.78 4.70 -24.50
N ASP A 314 16.33 4.72 -25.73
CA ASP A 314 17.40 5.61 -26.15
C ASP A 314 16.90 7.05 -26.33
N GLN A 315 17.17 7.88 -25.34
CA GLN A 315 16.93 9.31 -25.41
C GLN A 315 18.24 10.04 -25.74
N GLN A 316 18.24 10.77 -26.85
CA GLN A 316 19.37 11.59 -27.25
C GLN A 316 19.51 12.84 -26.35
N THR A 317 20.69 13.48 -26.39
CA THR A 317 20.98 14.70 -25.62
C THR A 317 20.04 15.87 -25.94
N ASP A 318 19.36 15.84 -27.07
CA ASP A 318 18.35 16.83 -27.49
C ASP A 318 16.93 16.49 -27.05
N GLY A 319 16.76 15.36 -26.30
CA GLY A 319 15.46 14.91 -25.81
C GLY A 319 14.65 14.09 -26.82
N THR A 320 15.18 13.86 -28.03
CA THR A 320 14.49 13.00 -29.02
C THR A 320 14.73 11.53 -28.75
N ILE A 321 13.72 10.70 -29.01
CA ILE A 321 13.82 9.24 -28.96
C ILE A 321 14.03 8.71 -30.36
N GLN A 322 14.99 7.81 -30.54
CA GLN A 322 15.16 7.07 -31.79
C GLN A 322 14.64 5.64 -31.60
N PRO A 323 13.41 5.37 -32.02
CA PRO A 323 12.86 4.02 -31.87
C PRO A 323 13.58 3.07 -32.79
N ARG A 324 13.81 1.88 -32.28
CA ARG A 324 14.39 0.78 -33.04
C ARG A 324 13.50 -0.46 -32.89
N PHE A 325 12.97 -0.93 -34.02
CA PHE A 325 12.29 -2.20 -34.05
C PHE A 325 13.24 -3.31 -34.51
N LEU A 326 13.37 -4.36 -33.70
CA LEU A 326 14.13 -5.55 -33.95
C LEU A 326 13.12 -6.71 -34.18
N PRO A 327 12.86 -7.11 -35.41
CA PRO A 327 11.98 -8.23 -35.66
C PRO A 327 12.51 -9.50 -34.98
N ALA A 328 11.62 -10.29 -34.37
CA ALA A 328 11.98 -11.62 -33.93
C ALA A 328 12.33 -12.46 -35.16
N GLU A 329 13.49 -13.09 -35.16
CA GLU A 329 13.82 -14.06 -36.19
C GLU A 329 12.76 -15.17 -36.14
N ASN A 330 11.96 -15.30 -37.22
CA ASN A 330 11.12 -16.45 -37.35
C ASN A 330 12.02 -17.69 -37.27
N PRO A 331 11.72 -18.69 -36.46
CA PRO A 331 12.44 -19.95 -36.55
C PRO A 331 12.32 -20.38 -38.02
N VAL A 332 13.46 -20.40 -38.71
CA VAL A 332 13.56 -20.85 -40.07
C VAL A 332 12.80 -22.18 -40.12
N ALA A 333 11.67 -22.20 -40.85
CA ALA A 333 10.95 -23.44 -41.07
C ALA A 333 12.00 -24.45 -41.56
N THR A 334 12.28 -25.47 -40.78
CA THR A 334 13.14 -26.58 -41.20
C THR A 334 12.60 -27.00 -42.55
N PRO A 335 13.40 -26.93 -43.65
CA PRO A 335 12.91 -27.31 -44.93
C PRO A 335 12.36 -28.73 -44.80
N GLU A 336 11.10 -28.92 -45.18
CA GLU A 336 10.51 -30.27 -45.31
C GLU A 336 11.50 -31.12 -46.09
N PRO A 337 11.85 -32.31 -45.61
CA PRO A 337 12.75 -33.19 -46.38
C PRO A 337 12.15 -33.38 -47.77
N THR A 338 12.87 -32.88 -48.78
CA THR A 338 12.54 -33.12 -50.18
C THR A 338 12.32 -34.63 -50.33
N PRO A 339 11.15 -35.08 -50.84
CA PRO A 339 10.94 -36.50 -51.08
C PRO A 339 12.03 -36.99 -52.01
N GLU A 340 12.77 -38.00 -51.58
CA GLU A 340 13.74 -38.71 -52.43
C GLU A 340 13.01 -39.21 -53.71
N PRO A 341 13.60 -38.98 -54.88
CA PRO A 341 13.03 -39.56 -56.12
C PRO A 341 12.99 -41.07 -56.01
N PRO A 342 11.94 -41.76 -56.54
CA PRO A 342 11.83 -43.20 -56.48
C PRO A 342 13.01 -43.84 -57.15
N ALA A 343 13.67 -44.78 -56.47
CA ALA A 343 14.74 -45.60 -57.02
C ALA A 343 14.23 -46.35 -58.30
N GLU A 344 14.91 -46.11 -59.40
CA GLU A 344 14.68 -46.90 -60.67
C GLU A 344 15.04 -48.34 -60.40
N ASP A 345 14.01 -49.20 -60.59
CA ASP A 345 14.07 -50.66 -60.51
C ASP A 345 14.74 -51.18 -61.78
N THR A 346 15.99 -51.55 -61.67
CA THR A 346 16.63 -52.35 -62.74
C THR A 346 16.29 -53.82 -62.56
N THR A 347 15.32 -54.23 -63.36
CA THR A 347 15.03 -55.63 -63.69
C THR A 347 16.29 -56.35 -64.10
N ASP A 348 16.57 -57.51 -63.54
CA ASP A 348 17.07 -58.65 -64.39
C ASP A 348 16.51 -59.99 -63.91
N ALA A 349 16.21 -60.74 -64.89
CA ALA A 349 15.41 -61.96 -65.01
C ALA A 349 16.02 -63.17 -64.30
N ALA A 350 15.23 -64.08 -63.80
CA ALA A 350 15.13 -65.47 -64.29
C ALA A 350 14.30 -66.35 -63.36
N ALA A 351 13.27 -66.91 -63.98
CA ALA A 351 12.83 -68.29 -64.00
C ALA A 351 12.54 -69.12 -62.75
N ASP A 352 11.34 -69.47 -62.62
CA ASP A 352 10.79 -70.84 -62.88
C ASP A 352 10.12 -71.50 -61.64
N ALA A 353 8.98 -72.04 -61.98
CA ALA A 353 8.31 -73.23 -61.44
C ALA A 353 7.44 -73.22 -60.20
N ALA A 354 6.18 -73.32 -60.53
CA ALA A 354 5.26 -74.38 -60.14
C ALA A 354 4.52 -74.39 -58.82
N ALA A 355 3.26 -74.32 -59.03
CA ALA A 355 2.18 -75.22 -58.53
C ALA A 355 1.55 -74.96 -57.16
N ASP A 356 0.34 -74.64 -57.25
CA ASP A 356 -0.85 -75.45 -56.95
C ASP A 356 -1.52 -75.16 -55.60
N GLY A 357 -2.79 -74.91 -55.71
CA GLY A 357 -3.78 -75.49 -54.83
C GLY A 357 -4.63 -74.47 -54.04
N ALA A 358 -5.79 -74.17 -54.65
CA ALA A 358 -7.15 -74.29 -54.05
C ALA A 358 -7.36 -73.66 -52.65
N ASP A 359 -8.39 -73.06 -52.33
CA ASP A 359 -9.82 -73.02 -52.74
C ASP A 359 -10.60 -72.37 -51.63
N LEU A 360 -11.62 -71.62 -52.02
CA LEU A 360 -12.93 -71.48 -51.38
C LEU A 360 -13.16 -70.67 -50.10
N THR A 361 -13.94 -69.72 -50.33
CA THR A 361 -15.32 -69.36 -49.90
C THR A 361 -15.48 -68.49 -48.67
N ALA A 362 -16.07 -67.37 -48.96
CA ALA A 362 -17.41 -66.94 -48.65
C ALA A 362 -17.71 -66.81 -47.14
N ASP A 363 -18.08 -65.70 -46.67
CA ASP A 363 -19.50 -65.26 -46.60
C ASP A 363 -19.61 -63.99 -45.80
N ALA A 364 -20.35 -63.03 -46.26
CA ALA A 364 -21.00 -61.97 -45.43
C ALA A 364 -22.34 -62.56 -44.97
N PRO A 365 -23.05 -62.04 -44.01
CA PRO A 365 -23.72 -60.76 -44.09
C PRO A 365 -23.96 -60.03 -42.75
N GLN A 366 -24.27 -58.73 -42.87
CA GLN A 366 -25.32 -57.86 -42.28
C GLN A 366 -26.11 -58.40 -41.04
N ASP A 367 -26.34 -57.59 -40.07
CA ASP A 367 -27.64 -56.93 -39.85
C ASP A 367 -27.67 -56.19 -38.54
N ASP A 368 -28.08 -54.98 -38.59
CA ASP A 368 -29.24 -54.30 -38.01
C ASP A 368 -29.52 -54.33 -36.51
N THR A 369 -29.95 -53.18 -36.17
CA THR A 369 -31.04 -52.69 -35.28
C THR A 369 -30.64 -52.09 -33.96
N GLN A 370 -30.80 -50.78 -33.90
CA GLN A 370 -31.93 -50.03 -33.34
C GLN A 370 -32.14 -50.12 -31.79
N SER A 371 -32.15 -48.97 -31.25
CA SER A 371 -33.18 -48.25 -30.49
C SER A 371 -33.04 -48.13 -28.98
N GLN A 372 -33.13 -46.87 -28.62
CA GLN A 372 -33.97 -46.29 -27.55
C GLN A 372 -33.69 -46.75 -26.07
N GLU A 373 -33.33 -45.90 -25.19
CA GLU A 373 -34.17 -44.93 -24.45
C GLU A 373 -33.30 -43.86 -23.79
#